data_ef841a78414e89eef438652a1f3095ac
#
_entry.id   ef841a78414e89eef438652a1f3095ac
#
_cell.length_a   1.000
_cell.length_b   1.000
_cell.length_c   1.000
_cell.angle_alpha   90.00
_cell.angle_beta   90.00
_cell.angle_gamma   90.00
#
_symmetry.space_group_name_H-M   'P 1'
#
loop_
_entity.id
_entity.type
_entity.pdbx_description
1 polymer ?
#
loop_
_entity_poly.entity_id
_entity_poly.type
_entity_poly.pdbx_seq_one_letter_code
_entity_poly.pdbx_strand_id
1 'polypeptide(L)'
;MKKQFLWLVMLIFCLCPMMTKAQIFMPIISYYNSFTYHYGMQNWCCTQDDRGIMYFANNNGVLSFDGYSWRTIALPSKGLVRSILADGDRIYVGSYTDFGYFVRDEWGKMVYHSLWPKKYQSHNDEIWNIVKGADGHIYFQSFCSYFVYDGKKVTPYYIKEHLPLWFFQTGGQLYAQLISDGLCRVSKTYYPPILHRRDYGNDHVMGLHQLGKSLFLLATNQNGLFLYDGQQVKPIRTDVDALLRQALINRTVMLNKHTLVVETIKSGIFAIDLNTNKVLWHYSKANGLGNNTVLNLLVDRTGNLWAALDNGIALIHTGLPLSVMRLEGIGMVYDVATLGSDMYIATNQSVWRMT
;
A
#
# COMPACT_ATOMS: atom_id res chain seq x y z
N MET A 1 -2.65 49.59 -28.76
CA MET A 1 -3.87 48.88 -28.36
C MET A 1 -3.98 47.46 -28.90
N LYS A 2 -3.84 47.16 -30.19
CA LYS A 2 -3.98 45.78 -30.72
C LYS A 2 -2.94 44.76 -30.18
N LYS A 3 -1.66 45.16 -29.96
CA LYS A 3 -0.64 44.27 -29.38
C LYS A 3 -0.88 43.93 -27.91
N GLN A 4 -1.40 44.84 -27.10
CA GLN A 4 -1.71 44.60 -25.69
C GLN A 4 -2.93 43.69 -25.52
N PHE A 5 -3.90 43.81 -26.42
CA PHE A 5 -5.06 42.91 -26.46
C PHE A 5 -4.68 41.46 -26.80
N LEU A 6 -3.71 41.28 -27.72
CA LEU A 6 -3.18 39.97 -28.12
C LEU A 6 -2.44 39.28 -26.96
N TRP A 7 -1.69 40.04 -26.14
CA TRP A 7 -1.01 39.53 -24.96
C TRP A 7 -2.00 39.15 -23.86
N LEU A 8 -3.09 39.90 -23.70
CA LEU A 8 -4.14 39.59 -22.72
C LEU A 8 -4.90 38.31 -23.10
N VAL A 9 -5.19 38.11 -24.38
CA VAL A 9 -5.83 36.89 -24.88
C VAL A 9 -4.89 35.68 -24.77
N MET A 10 -3.58 35.84 -25.03
CA MET A 10 -2.58 34.79 -24.81
C MET A 10 -2.45 34.43 -23.33
N LEU A 11 -2.50 35.40 -22.41
CA LEU A 11 -2.45 35.15 -20.95
C LEU A 11 -3.68 34.40 -20.46
N ILE A 12 -4.86 34.67 -21.00
CA ILE A 12 -6.12 33.97 -20.69
C ILE A 12 -6.09 32.51 -21.19
N PHE A 13 -5.46 32.25 -22.35
CA PHE A 13 -5.26 30.89 -22.84
C PHE A 13 -4.24 30.09 -22.02
N CYS A 14 -3.23 30.73 -21.42
CA CYS A 14 -2.28 30.06 -20.50
C CYS A 14 -2.86 29.80 -19.11
N LEU A 15 -3.98 30.43 -18.74
CA LEU A 15 -4.68 30.23 -17.46
C LEU A 15 -5.87 29.24 -17.59
N CYS A 16 -6.08 28.61 -18.77
CA CYS A 16 -6.97 27.47 -18.84
C CYS A 16 -6.39 26.37 -17.93
N PRO A 17 -7.03 26.02 -16.80
CA PRO A 17 -6.59 24.86 -16.05
C PRO A 17 -6.62 23.70 -17.04
N MET A 18 -5.52 22.96 -17.16
CA MET A 18 -5.55 21.63 -17.78
C MET A 18 -6.62 20.86 -17.01
N MET A 19 -7.83 20.77 -17.53
CA MET A 19 -8.83 19.86 -17.04
C MET A 19 -8.22 18.46 -17.19
N THR A 20 -7.63 17.96 -16.12
CA THR A 20 -7.38 16.54 -15.98
C THR A 20 -8.75 15.88 -16.26
N LYS A 21 -8.82 15.05 -17.31
CA LYS A 21 -10.04 14.27 -17.56
C LYS A 21 -10.36 13.57 -16.26
N ALA A 22 -11.41 14.04 -15.59
CA ALA A 22 -11.88 13.40 -14.37
C ALA A 22 -12.15 11.94 -14.74
N GLN A 23 -11.56 11.03 -13.98
CA GLN A 23 -11.76 9.62 -14.20
C GLN A 23 -13.21 9.30 -13.86
N ILE A 24 -13.99 8.96 -14.88
CA ILE A 24 -15.45 8.93 -14.81
C ILE A 24 -15.92 7.70 -14.05
N PHE A 25 -15.24 6.56 -14.23
CA PHE A 25 -15.61 5.29 -13.61
C PHE A 25 -14.55 4.86 -12.60
N MET A 26 -14.98 4.61 -11.37
CA MET A 26 -14.11 4.20 -10.26
C MET A 26 -14.69 2.97 -9.57
N PRO A 27 -13.87 2.05 -9.03
CA PRO A 27 -14.37 0.98 -8.17
C PRO A 27 -15.21 1.54 -7.01
N ILE A 28 -16.14 0.76 -6.49
CA ILE A 28 -16.88 1.15 -5.28
C ILE A 28 -15.90 1.16 -4.09
N ILE A 29 -16.06 2.13 -3.18
CA ILE A 29 -15.26 2.23 -1.95
C ILE A 29 -16.16 2.22 -0.72
N SER A 30 -15.79 1.43 0.28
CA SER A 30 -16.35 1.44 1.63
C SER A 30 -15.30 1.96 2.60
N TYR A 31 -15.67 2.91 3.44
CA TYR A 31 -14.78 3.49 4.44
C TYR A 31 -15.28 3.16 5.85
N TYR A 32 -14.39 2.63 6.68
CA TYR A 32 -14.62 2.29 8.07
C TYR A 32 -13.77 3.18 8.98
N ASN A 33 -14.40 4.01 9.77
CA ASN A 33 -13.73 4.88 10.73
C ASN A 33 -13.67 4.24 12.13
N SER A 34 -12.98 4.89 13.07
CA SER A 34 -12.82 4.39 14.44
C SER A 34 -14.15 4.22 15.19
N PHE A 35 -15.20 4.96 14.82
CA PHE A 35 -16.54 4.76 15.40
C PHE A 35 -17.23 3.51 14.87
N THR A 36 -16.87 3.04 13.67
CA THR A 36 -17.41 1.80 13.10
C THR A 36 -16.84 0.56 13.80
N TYR A 37 -15.54 0.56 14.09
CA TYR A 37 -14.87 -0.60 14.70
C TYR A 37 -14.51 -0.39 16.18
N HIS A 38 -14.84 0.77 16.79
CA HIS A 38 -14.68 1.10 18.22
C HIS A 38 -13.27 0.84 18.77
N TYR A 39 -12.23 1.26 18.04
CA TYR A 39 -10.82 1.05 18.41
C TYR A 39 -9.95 2.24 17.98
N GLY A 40 -8.60 2.12 18.11
CA GLY A 40 -7.68 3.17 17.72
C GLY A 40 -7.84 3.62 16.25
N MET A 41 -7.67 4.90 15.97
CA MET A 41 -7.91 5.47 14.63
C MET A 41 -6.90 4.98 13.59
N GLN A 42 -5.62 4.85 13.98
CA GLN A 42 -4.51 4.57 13.07
C GLN A 42 -4.32 3.08 12.87
N ASN A 43 -4.27 2.66 11.61
CA ASN A 43 -4.03 1.30 11.19
C ASN A 43 -2.76 1.23 10.34
N TRP A 44 -1.78 0.42 10.76
CA TRP A 44 -0.41 0.41 10.22
C TRP A 44 -0.19 -0.61 9.11
N CYS A 45 -0.85 -1.75 9.22
CA CYS A 45 -0.67 -2.88 8.32
C CYS A 45 -1.93 -3.72 8.29
N CYS A 46 -2.15 -4.47 7.22
CA CYS A 46 -3.27 -5.41 7.13
C CYS A 46 -2.83 -6.74 6.49
N THR A 47 -3.54 -7.80 6.84
CA THR A 47 -3.33 -9.16 6.32
C THR A 47 -4.64 -9.92 6.32
N GLN A 48 -4.72 -11.01 5.54
CA GLN A 48 -5.87 -11.90 5.48
C GLN A 48 -5.46 -13.33 5.79
N ASP A 49 -6.21 -14.04 6.65
CA ASP A 49 -5.97 -15.46 6.91
C ASP A 49 -6.62 -16.37 5.87
N ASP A 50 -6.38 -17.70 6.01
CA ASP A 50 -6.88 -18.72 5.09
C ASP A 50 -8.40 -18.88 5.09
N ARG A 51 -9.07 -18.34 6.10
CA ARG A 51 -10.54 -18.34 6.22
C ARG A 51 -11.17 -17.07 5.67
N GLY A 52 -10.36 -16.14 5.14
CA GLY A 52 -10.81 -14.86 4.60
C GLY A 52 -11.01 -13.77 5.65
N ILE A 53 -10.65 -14.01 6.93
CA ILE A 53 -10.74 -12.99 7.98
C ILE A 53 -9.61 -11.97 7.76
N MET A 54 -9.98 -10.70 7.73
CA MET A 54 -9.02 -9.59 7.67
C MET A 54 -8.52 -9.25 9.08
N TYR A 55 -7.23 -8.92 9.18
CA TYR A 55 -6.61 -8.43 10.41
C TYR A 55 -5.86 -7.14 10.13
N PHE A 56 -5.94 -6.20 11.06
CA PHE A 56 -5.28 -4.89 10.97
C PHE A 56 -4.43 -4.64 12.21
N ALA A 57 -3.18 -4.26 11.99
CA ALA A 57 -2.30 -3.74 13.01
C ALA A 57 -2.73 -2.33 13.39
N ASN A 58 -3.07 -2.10 14.66
CA ASN A 58 -3.68 -0.87 15.14
C ASN A 58 -2.93 -0.30 16.35
N ASN A 59 -3.07 0.97 16.64
CA ASN A 59 -2.44 1.63 17.79
C ASN A 59 -2.84 1.01 19.15
N ASN A 60 -3.95 0.31 19.23
CA ASN A 60 -4.45 -0.30 20.47
C ASN A 60 -4.30 -1.84 20.48
N GLY A 61 -3.71 -2.44 19.42
CA GLY A 61 -3.58 -3.90 19.28
C GLY A 61 -3.91 -4.38 17.88
N VAL A 62 -4.75 -5.41 17.75
CA VAL A 62 -5.19 -5.97 16.47
C VAL A 62 -6.70 -5.84 16.34
N LEU A 63 -7.16 -5.41 15.16
CA LEU A 63 -8.54 -5.52 14.73
C LEU A 63 -8.69 -6.75 13.84
N SER A 64 -9.83 -7.44 13.93
CA SER A 64 -10.22 -8.46 12.94
C SER A 64 -11.62 -8.17 12.40
N PHE A 65 -11.82 -8.52 11.12
CA PHE A 65 -13.08 -8.35 10.41
C PHE A 65 -13.41 -9.61 9.61
N ASP A 66 -14.56 -10.20 9.89
CA ASP A 66 -15.02 -11.45 9.27
C ASP A 66 -15.96 -11.26 8.08
N GLY A 67 -16.04 -10.02 7.55
CA GLY A 67 -16.96 -9.62 6.50
C GLY A 67 -18.24 -8.98 7.04
N TYR A 68 -18.53 -9.16 8.34
CA TYR A 68 -19.74 -8.63 8.98
C TYR A 68 -19.43 -7.90 10.30
N SER A 69 -18.61 -8.50 11.17
CA SER A 69 -18.35 -8.01 12.54
C SER A 69 -16.89 -7.62 12.72
N TRP A 70 -16.67 -6.50 13.40
CA TRP A 70 -15.38 -6.07 13.91
C TRP A 70 -15.12 -6.63 15.30
N ARG A 71 -13.91 -7.14 15.54
CA ARG A 71 -13.47 -7.62 16.87
C ARG A 71 -12.08 -7.07 17.18
N THR A 72 -11.83 -6.82 18.47
CA THR A 72 -10.55 -6.32 18.97
C THR A 72 -9.79 -7.44 19.68
N ILE A 73 -8.47 -7.49 19.45
CA ILE A 73 -7.57 -8.46 20.07
C ILE A 73 -6.40 -7.65 20.65
N ALA A 74 -6.35 -7.58 21.98
CA ALA A 74 -5.30 -6.85 22.68
C ALA A 74 -4.06 -7.72 22.87
N LEU A 75 -2.86 -7.13 22.74
CA LEU A 75 -1.65 -7.76 23.24
C LEU A 75 -1.64 -7.77 24.78
N PRO A 76 -0.93 -8.70 25.43
CA PRO A 76 -0.76 -8.68 26.89
C PRO A 76 -0.15 -7.37 27.41
N SER A 77 0.76 -6.77 26.63
CA SER A 77 1.37 -5.46 26.90
C SER A 77 0.42 -4.28 26.73
N LYS A 78 -0.78 -4.50 26.16
CA LYS A 78 -1.72 -3.45 25.72
C LYS A 78 -1.07 -2.39 24.80
N GLY A 79 -0.01 -2.80 24.11
CA GLY A 79 0.77 -1.93 23.21
C GLY A 79 0.19 -1.85 21.82
N LEU A 80 0.69 -0.88 21.05
CA LEU A 80 0.41 -0.75 19.63
C LEU A 80 1.02 -1.91 18.82
N VAL A 81 0.42 -2.21 17.67
CA VAL A 81 0.94 -3.15 16.67
C VAL A 81 1.27 -2.38 15.39
N ARG A 82 2.51 -2.56 14.88
CA ARG A 82 2.99 -1.89 13.66
C ARG A 82 2.91 -2.78 12.43
N SER A 83 3.16 -4.06 12.62
CA SER A 83 3.20 -5.02 11.52
C SER A 83 2.41 -6.27 11.84
N ILE A 84 1.82 -6.88 10.83
CA ILE A 84 0.98 -8.06 10.98
C ILE A 84 1.11 -8.94 9.73
N LEU A 85 1.15 -10.26 9.93
CA LEU A 85 1.20 -11.26 8.86
C LEU A 85 0.42 -12.50 9.27
N ALA A 86 -0.57 -12.90 8.49
CA ALA A 86 -1.23 -14.19 8.61
C ALA A 86 -0.46 -15.25 7.83
N ASP A 87 -0.17 -16.39 8.46
CA ASP A 87 0.43 -17.56 7.82
C ASP A 87 -0.05 -18.84 8.50
N GLY A 88 -0.83 -19.65 7.78
CA GLY A 88 -1.50 -20.82 8.31
C GLY A 88 -2.45 -20.47 9.46
N ASP A 89 -2.27 -21.13 10.61
CA ASP A 89 -3.06 -20.93 11.82
C ASP A 89 -2.60 -19.76 12.69
N ARG A 90 -1.49 -19.09 12.31
CA ARG A 90 -0.83 -18.04 13.10
C ARG A 90 -1.02 -16.66 12.52
N ILE A 91 -1.27 -15.70 13.40
CA ILE A 91 -1.27 -14.28 13.08
C ILE A 91 -0.06 -13.66 13.77
N TYR A 92 1.02 -13.48 13.02
CA TYR A 92 2.24 -12.86 13.50
C TYR A 92 2.05 -11.36 13.66
N VAL A 93 2.58 -10.79 14.74
CA VAL A 93 2.48 -9.38 15.08
C VAL A 93 3.82 -8.83 15.53
N GLY A 94 4.10 -7.60 15.11
CA GLY A 94 5.26 -6.84 15.53
C GLY A 94 4.83 -5.56 16.24
N SER A 95 5.42 -5.32 17.40
CA SER A 95 5.10 -4.22 18.30
C SER A 95 6.39 -3.50 18.73
N TYR A 96 6.26 -2.57 19.67
CA TYR A 96 7.37 -1.96 20.36
C TYR A 96 7.85 -2.88 21.47
N THR A 97 9.13 -3.25 21.43
CA THR A 97 9.81 -4.14 22.40
C THR A 97 9.19 -5.55 22.55
N ASP A 98 8.37 -5.97 21.59
CA ASP A 98 7.82 -7.31 21.55
C ASP A 98 7.40 -7.70 20.12
N PHE A 99 7.48 -8.96 19.81
CA PHE A 99 6.87 -9.59 18.64
C PHE A 99 6.54 -11.05 18.93
N GLY A 100 5.59 -11.59 18.20
CA GLY A 100 5.16 -12.96 18.40
C GLY A 100 4.02 -13.31 17.46
N TYR A 101 3.18 -14.21 17.89
CA TYR A 101 2.00 -14.60 17.13
C TYR A 101 0.81 -14.91 18.02
N PHE A 102 -0.37 -14.74 17.47
CA PHE A 102 -1.61 -15.27 18.00
C PHE A 102 -1.94 -16.60 17.32
N VAL A 103 -2.47 -17.54 18.11
CA VAL A 103 -3.07 -18.78 17.63
C VAL A 103 -4.41 -18.97 18.35
N ARG A 104 -5.36 -19.65 17.71
CA ARG A 104 -6.64 -19.96 18.36
C ARG A 104 -6.49 -21.19 19.25
N ASP A 105 -6.99 -21.09 20.46
CA ASP A 105 -7.14 -22.26 21.34
C ASP A 105 -8.35 -23.14 20.90
N GLU A 106 -8.58 -24.22 21.63
CA GLU A 106 -9.68 -25.15 21.37
C GLU A 106 -11.08 -24.51 21.49
N TRP A 107 -11.18 -23.36 22.14
CA TRP A 107 -12.40 -22.56 22.28
C TRP A 107 -12.52 -21.44 21.24
N GLY A 108 -11.55 -21.34 20.33
CA GLY A 108 -11.50 -20.32 19.30
C GLY A 108 -11.01 -18.95 19.78
N LYS A 109 -10.53 -18.83 21.03
CA LYS A 109 -9.97 -17.60 21.58
C LYS A 109 -8.54 -17.43 21.08
N MET A 110 -8.16 -16.18 20.75
CA MET A 110 -6.80 -15.83 20.35
C MET A 110 -5.87 -15.78 21.55
N VAL A 111 -4.84 -16.62 21.55
CA VAL A 111 -3.80 -16.71 22.58
C VAL A 111 -2.49 -16.21 22.02
N TYR A 112 -1.84 -15.29 22.72
CA TYR A 112 -0.57 -14.69 22.30
C TYR A 112 0.63 -15.50 22.79
N HIS A 113 1.59 -15.71 21.90
CA HIS A 113 2.88 -16.33 22.17
C HIS A 113 3.99 -15.34 21.78
N SER A 114 4.67 -14.77 22.78
CA SER A 114 5.82 -13.89 22.55
C SER A 114 7.02 -14.69 22.02
N LEU A 115 7.65 -14.14 21.01
CA LEU A 115 8.90 -14.64 20.40
C LEU A 115 10.10 -13.76 20.76
N TRP A 116 9.89 -12.67 21.53
CA TRP A 116 10.94 -11.73 21.89
C TRP A 116 12.03 -12.40 22.74
N PRO A 117 13.29 -12.46 22.28
CA PRO A 117 14.33 -13.15 23.03
C PRO A 117 14.65 -12.40 24.33
N LYS A 118 14.65 -13.09 25.48
CA LYS A 118 14.88 -12.49 26.81
C LYS A 118 16.16 -11.67 26.90
N LYS A 119 17.23 -12.09 26.22
CA LYS A 119 18.52 -11.37 26.18
C LYS A 119 18.47 -10.02 25.46
N TYR A 120 17.40 -9.73 24.69
CA TYR A 120 17.18 -8.47 23.98
C TYR A 120 16.17 -7.56 24.67
N GLN A 121 15.65 -7.91 25.84
CA GLN A 121 14.64 -7.14 26.56
C GLN A 121 15.10 -5.73 26.96
N SER A 122 16.41 -5.47 26.98
CA SER A 122 16.98 -4.13 27.22
C SER A 122 17.03 -3.23 25.97
N HIS A 123 16.70 -3.75 24.79
CA HIS A 123 16.75 -3.01 23.55
C HIS A 123 15.37 -2.45 23.24
N ASN A 124 15.29 -1.14 23.11
CA ASN A 124 14.10 -0.45 22.65
C ASN A 124 14.06 -0.54 21.11
N ASP A 125 13.42 -1.55 20.58
CA ASP A 125 13.29 -1.77 19.14
C ASP A 125 11.84 -1.96 18.74
N GLU A 126 11.49 -1.59 17.53
CA GLU A 126 10.13 -1.62 17.02
C GLU A 126 10.09 -2.42 15.71
N ILE A 127 9.18 -3.39 15.64
CA ILE A 127 9.08 -4.26 14.47
C ILE A 127 8.12 -3.64 13.44
N TRP A 128 8.70 -3.05 12.42
CA TRP A 128 7.98 -2.32 11.38
C TRP A 128 7.48 -3.19 10.25
N ASN A 129 8.10 -4.35 10.02
CA ASN A 129 7.75 -5.21 8.91
C ASN A 129 7.87 -6.69 9.29
N ILE A 130 6.95 -7.51 8.78
CA ILE A 130 6.99 -8.97 8.90
C ILE A 130 6.81 -9.53 7.50
N VAL A 131 7.76 -10.36 7.08
CA VAL A 131 7.70 -11.03 5.78
C VAL A 131 7.99 -12.52 5.93
N LYS A 132 7.31 -13.35 5.13
CA LYS A 132 7.65 -14.76 4.98
C LYS A 132 8.69 -14.92 3.89
N GLY A 133 9.85 -15.49 4.21
CA GLY A 133 10.87 -15.82 3.24
C GLY A 133 10.47 -17.03 2.38
N ALA A 134 11.13 -17.20 1.24
CA ALA A 134 10.94 -18.38 0.38
C ALA A 134 11.43 -19.67 1.05
N ASP A 135 12.27 -19.57 2.09
CA ASP A 135 12.70 -20.65 2.98
C ASP A 135 11.64 -21.09 3.99
N GLY A 136 10.47 -20.43 3.97
CA GLY A 136 9.36 -20.67 4.89
C GLY A 136 9.51 -20.01 6.26
N HIS A 137 10.63 -19.34 6.52
CA HIS A 137 10.87 -18.65 7.78
C HIS A 137 10.16 -17.29 7.83
N ILE A 138 9.84 -16.84 9.05
CA ILE A 138 9.25 -15.53 9.29
C ILE A 138 10.35 -14.56 9.72
N TYR A 139 10.44 -13.44 8.99
CA TYR A 139 11.41 -12.38 9.23
C TYR A 139 10.70 -11.20 9.88
N PHE A 140 11.12 -10.83 11.08
CA PHE A 140 10.66 -9.65 11.80
C PHE A 140 11.72 -8.57 11.66
N GLN A 141 11.40 -7.47 11.01
CA GLN A 141 12.35 -6.42 10.68
C GLN A 141 12.10 -5.16 11.51
N SER A 142 13.17 -4.67 12.16
CA SER A 142 13.25 -3.32 12.69
C SER A 142 14.14 -2.44 11.80
N PHE A 143 14.38 -1.18 12.20
CA PHE A 143 15.36 -0.32 11.50
C PHE A 143 16.82 -0.58 11.93
N CYS A 144 17.03 -1.35 12.98
CA CYS A 144 18.37 -1.64 13.52
C CYS A 144 18.81 -3.08 13.27
N SER A 145 17.84 -4.01 13.22
CA SER A 145 18.10 -5.44 13.19
C SER A 145 16.96 -6.19 12.50
N TYR A 146 17.12 -7.48 12.32
CA TYR A 146 16.02 -8.37 12.00
C TYR A 146 16.15 -9.69 12.74
N PHE A 147 15.02 -10.34 12.94
CA PHE A 147 14.91 -11.61 13.65
C PHE A 147 14.28 -12.64 12.72
N VAL A 148 14.85 -13.84 12.69
CA VAL A 148 14.36 -14.95 11.86
C VAL A 148 13.79 -16.03 12.76
N TYR A 149 12.52 -16.34 12.57
CA TYR A 149 11.83 -17.43 13.25
C TYR A 149 11.67 -18.61 12.29
N ASP A 150 12.26 -19.76 12.62
CA ASP A 150 12.26 -20.99 11.84
C ASP A 150 11.12 -21.97 12.21
N GLY A 151 10.15 -21.49 12.99
CA GLY A 151 9.06 -22.31 13.54
C GLY A 151 9.35 -22.89 14.94
N LYS A 152 10.61 -22.85 15.38
CA LYS A 152 11.05 -23.36 16.70
C LYS A 152 11.80 -22.33 17.53
N LYS A 153 12.75 -21.63 16.92
CA LYS A 153 13.61 -20.64 17.60
C LYS A 153 13.69 -19.34 16.82
N VAL A 154 14.03 -18.28 17.52
CA VAL A 154 14.34 -16.97 16.96
C VAL A 154 15.83 -16.76 16.92
N THR A 155 16.35 -16.37 15.76
CA THR A 155 17.76 -15.99 15.57
C THR A 155 17.82 -14.52 15.19
N PRO A 156 18.46 -13.67 16.01
CA PRO A 156 18.64 -12.25 15.70
C PRO A 156 19.83 -12.05 14.77
N TYR A 157 19.69 -11.05 13.90
CA TYR A 157 20.74 -10.59 12.99
C TYR A 157 20.90 -9.08 13.11
N TYR A 158 22.12 -8.66 13.37
CA TYR A 158 22.53 -7.26 13.39
C TYR A 158 23.74 -7.10 12.47
N ILE A 159 23.59 -6.29 11.44
CA ILE A 159 24.67 -6.00 10.49
C ILE A 159 25.03 -4.53 10.66
N LYS A 160 26.13 -4.28 11.38
CA LYS A 160 26.59 -2.95 11.70
C LYS A 160 26.73 -2.08 10.43
N GLU A 161 26.31 -0.82 10.53
CA GLU A 161 26.40 0.18 9.45
C GLU A 161 25.47 -0.06 8.25
N HIS A 162 24.75 -1.20 8.21
CA HIS A 162 23.83 -1.56 7.14
C HIS A 162 22.40 -1.70 7.68
N LEU A 163 21.77 -0.55 8.00
CA LEU A 163 20.46 -0.52 8.62
C LEU A 163 19.35 -0.71 7.58
N PRO A 164 18.48 -1.72 7.70
CA PRO A 164 17.41 -1.95 6.77
C PRO A 164 16.26 -0.94 6.95
N LEU A 165 15.92 -0.24 5.89
CA LEU A 165 14.70 0.57 5.85
C LEU A 165 13.48 -0.31 5.64
N TRP A 166 13.54 -1.22 4.64
CA TRP A 166 12.42 -2.06 4.28
C TRP A 166 12.85 -3.39 3.65
N PHE A 167 12.18 -4.48 4.02
CA PHE A 167 12.32 -5.78 3.37
C PHE A 167 11.20 -6.02 2.35
N PHE A 168 11.58 -6.61 1.21
CA PHE A 168 10.68 -7.01 0.14
C PHE A 168 10.85 -8.48 -0.17
N GLN A 169 9.75 -9.21 -0.26
CA GLN A 169 9.75 -10.58 -0.75
C GLN A 169 9.16 -10.60 -2.16
N THR A 170 9.95 -10.94 -3.16
CA THR A 170 9.50 -11.07 -4.54
C THR A 170 10.37 -12.07 -5.29
N GLY A 171 9.80 -12.80 -6.27
CA GLY A 171 10.53 -13.75 -7.09
C GLY A 171 11.26 -14.87 -6.32
N GLY A 172 10.74 -15.25 -5.16
CA GLY A 172 11.37 -16.28 -4.33
C GLY A 172 12.63 -15.82 -3.58
N GLN A 173 12.90 -14.50 -3.55
CA GLN A 173 14.05 -13.92 -2.87
C GLN A 173 13.62 -12.81 -1.91
N LEU A 174 14.41 -12.60 -0.86
CA LEU A 174 14.23 -11.52 0.09
C LEU A 174 15.25 -10.41 -0.20
N TYR A 175 14.76 -9.20 -0.37
CA TYR A 175 15.54 -8.00 -0.67
C TYR A 175 15.40 -6.99 0.48
N ALA A 176 16.36 -6.10 0.60
CA ALA A 176 16.35 -4.99 1.54
C ALA A 176 16.71 -3.67 0.84
N GLN A 177 15.91 -2.64 1.04
CA GLN A 177 16.36 -1.27 0.90
C GLN A 177 17.08 -0.89 2.17
N LEU A 178 18.35 -0.51 2.09
CA LEU A 178 19.13 -0.01 3.23
C LEU A 178 19.00 1.51 3.35
N ILE A 179 19.11 2.04 4.57
CA ILE A 179 18.95 3.49 4.82
C ILE A 179 20.07 4.29 4.12
N SER A 180 21.32 3.86 4.28
CA SER A 180 22.50 4.55 3.73
C SER A 180 22.87 4.09 2.32
N ASP A 181 22.55 2.85 1.98
CA ASP A 181 22.93 2.21 0.72
C ASP A 181 21.75 2.09 -0.23
N GLY A 182 21.84 1.18 -1.19
CA GLY A 182 20.78 0.93 -2.16
C GLY A 182 19.93 -0.30 -1.86
N LEU A 183 19.45 -0.91 -2.94
CA LEU A 183 18.74 -2.17 -2.91
C LEU A 183 19.72 -3.34 -2.87
N CYS A 184 19.54 -4.22 -1.90
CA CYS A 184 20.42 -5.36 -1.63
C CYS A 184 19.63 -6.65 -1.49
N ARG A 185 20.30 -7.80 -1.56
CA ARG A 185 19.73 -9.08 -1.08
C ARG A 185 19.88 -9.18 0.43
N VAL A 186 18.91 -9.80 1.10
CA VAL A 186 19.05 -10.14 2.51
C VAL A 186 19.94 -11.37 2.66
N SER A 187 20.95 -11.28 3.52
CA SER A 187 21.87 -12.34 3.87
C SER A 187 22.19 -12.27 5.36
N LYS A 188 22.73 -13.35 5.92
CA LYS A 188 23.03 -13.49 7.36
C LYS A 188 24.22 -12.67 7.81
N THR A 189 25.17 -12.40 6.92
CA THR A 189 26.48 -11.78 7.27
C THR A 189 26.67 -10.39 6.68
N TYR A 190 26.08 -10.12 5.53
CA TYR A 190 26.15 -8.83 4.86
C TYR A 190 24.98 -8.72 3.83
N TYR A 191 24.77 -7.54 3.29
CA TYR A 191 23.77 -7.31 2.26
C TYR A 191 24.42 -7.20 0.87
N PRO A 192 24.44 -8.26 0.03
CA PRO A 192 24.97 -8.17 -1.33
C PRO A 192 24.24 -7.11 -2.14
N PRO A 193 24.93 -6.06 -2.65
CA PRO A 193 24.28 -4.98 -3.36
C PRO A 193 23.76 -5.45 -4.71
N ILE A 194 22.63 -4.88 -5.13
CA ILE A 194 22.01 -5.05 -6.45
C ILE A 194 22.02 -3.74 -7.19
N LEU A 195 21.57 -2.66 -6.53
CA LEU A 195 21.52 -1.30 -7.04
C LEU A 195 21.98 -0.33 -5.95
N HIS A 196 22.73 0.68 -6.35
CA HIS A 196 23.04 1.81 -5.48
C HIS A 196 21.96 2.87 -5.57
N ARG A 197 21.79 3.68 -4.52
CA ARG A 197 20.80 4.77 -4.50
C ARG A 197 20.93 5.73 -5.68
N ARG A 198 22.16 6.01 -6.14
CA ARG A 198 22.45 6.85 -7.32
C ARG A 198 21.79 6.34 -8.60
N ASP A 199 21.54 5.03 -8.72
CA ASP A 199 20.99 4.42 -9.94
C ASP A 199 19.48 4.76 -10.13
N TYR A 200 18.82 5.21 -9.06
CA TYR A 200 17.42 5.66 -9.06
C TYR A 200 17.24 7.02 -8.36
N GLY A 201 18.23 7.92 -8.50
CA GLY A 201 18.11 9.32 -8.11
C GLY A 201 18.38 9.63 -6.65
N ASN A 202 19.21 8.84 -5.95
CA ASN A 202 19.57 8.97 -4.53
C ASN A 202 18.38 8.87 -3.56
N ASP A 203 17.36 8.15 -3.95
CA ASP A 203 16.13 7.95 -3.20
C ASP A 203 16.11 6.58 -2.48
N HIS A 204 14.97 6.19 -1.93
CA HIS A 204 14.71 4.88 -1.34
C HIS A 204 13.64 4.13 -2.11
N VAL A 205 13.88 2.85 -2.36
CA VAL A 205 12.86 1.95 -2.91
C VAL A 205 11.84 1.65 -1.82
N MET A 206 10.56 1.93 -2.13
CA MET A 206 9.42 1.72 -1.24
C MET A 206 8.50 0.60 -1.75
N GLY A 207 8.68 0.17 -3.00
CA GLY A 207 7.99 -0.97 -3.59
C GLY A 207 8.90 -1.68 -4.58
N LEU A 208 8.91 -3.02 -4.54
CA LEU A 208 9.71 -3.87 -5.42
C LEU A 208 8.88 -5.05 -5.91
N HIS A 209 8.71 -5.17 -7.22
CA HIS A 209 7.95 -6.25 -7.84
C HIS A 209 8.73 -6.89 -8.99
N GLN A 210 8.88 -8.20 -8.96
CA GLN A 210 9.45 -8.94 -10.08
C GLN A 210 8.37 -9.17 -11.14
N LEU A 211 8.56 -8.59 -12.32
CA LEU A 211 7.65 -8.71 -13.48
C LEU A 211 8.06 -9.82 -14.45
N GLY A 212 9.31 -10.27 -14.36
CA GLY A 212 9.88 -11.32 -15.22
C GLY A 212 11.16 -11.88 -14.64
N LYS A 213 11.83 -12.79 -15.35
CA LYS A 213 13.04 -13.48 -14.84
C LYS A 213 14.12 -12.52 -14.32
N SER A 214 14.35 -11.42 -15.02
CA SER A 214 15.34 -10.38 -14.62
C SER A 214 14.73 -8.97 -14.62
N LEU A 215 13.42 -8.85 -14.78
CA LEU A 215 12.74 -7.56 -14.86
C LEU A 215 12.07 -7.24 -13.54
N PHE A 216 12.44 -6.11 -12.96
CA PHE A 216 11.89 -5.60 -11.71
C PHE A 216 11.29 -4.20 -11.89
N LEU A 217 10.14 -4.00 -11.28
CA LEU A 217 9.53 -2.69 -11.09
C LEU A 217 9.94 -2.16 -9.71
N LEU A 218 10.51 -0.96 -9.68
CA LEU A 218 10.85 -0.24 -8.45
C LEU A 218 9.95 0.98 -8.34
N ALA A 219 9.38 1.19 -7.17
CA ALA A 219 8.72 2.44 -6.81
C ALA A 219 9.56 3.14 -5.74
N THR A 220 9.96 4.37 -5.97
CA THR A 220 10.80 5.15 -5.06
C THR A 220 9.97 6.19 -4.32
N ASN A 221 10.46 6.65 -3.17
CA ASN A 221 9.70 7.56 -2.31
C ASN A 221 9.32 8.88 -3.02
N GLN A 222 10.26 9.50 -3.77
CA GLN A 222 10.09 10.82 -4.38
C GLN A 222 10.44 10.90 -5.87
N ASN A 223 11.08 9.88 -6.45
CA ASN A 223 11.51 9.93 -7.85
C ASN A 223 10.60 9.13 -8.81
N GLY A 224 9.51 8.56 -8.30
CA GLY A 224 8.52 7.84 -9.10
C GLY A 224 8.90 6.39 -9.36
N LEU A 225 8.59 5.89 -10.55
CA LEU A 225 8.69 4.48 -10.91
C LEU A 225 9.86 4.21 -11.84
N PHE A 226 10.49 3.04 -11.70
CA PHE A 226 11.61 2.60 -12.54
C PHE A 226 11.46 1.14 -12.91
N LEU A 227 12.01 0.76 -14.07
CA LEU A 227 12.26 -0.63 -14.45
C LEU A 227 13.76 -0.93 -14.34
N TYR A 228 14.07 -2.10 -13.77
CA TYR A 228 15.42 -2.67 -13.75
C TYR A 228 15.41 -4.00 -14.49
N ASP A 229 16.19 -4.14 -15.55
CA ASP A 229 16.23 -5.33 -16.41
C ASP A 229 17.37 -6.31 -16.07
N GLY A 230 18.05 -6.08 -14.93
CA GLY A 230 19.23 -6.82 -14.50
C GLY A 230 20.55 -6.15 -14.90
N GLN A 231 20.53 -5.11 -15.73
CA GLN A 231 21.69 -4.35 -16.18
C GLN A 231 21.49 -2.83 -16.04
N GLN A 232 20.34 -2.31 -16.42
CA GLN A 232 20.05 -0.88 -16.47
C GLN A 232 18.77 -0.55 -15.69
N VAL A 233 18.77 0.61 -15.04
CA VAL A 233 17.60 1.22 -14.43
C VAL A 233 17.05 2.30 -15.34
N LYS A 234 15.77 2.20 -15.73
CA LYS A 234 15.09 3.16 -16.61
C LYS A 234 13.85 3.71 -15.94
N PRO A 235 13.62 5.04 -15.95
CA PRO A 235 12.41 5.61 -15.39
C PRO A 235 11.18 5.22 -16.23
N ILE A 236 10.08 4.89 -15.56
CA ILE A 236 8.75 4.80 -16.15
C ILE A 236 8.13 6.19 -16.07
N ARG A 237 7.62 6.70 -17.19
CA ARG A 237 6.88 7.95 -17.23
C ARG A 237 5.39 7.67 -17.23
N THR A 238 4.70 8.26 -16.26
CA THR A 238 3.25 8.18 -16.12
C THR A 238 2.61 9.56 -16.31
N ASP A 239 1.32 9.61 -16.54
CA ASP A 239 0.57 10.88 -16.61
C ASP A 239 0.43 11.61 -15.26
N VAL A 240 0.90 11.00 -14.17
CA VAL A 240 0.87 11.54 -12.80
C VAL A 240 2.25 11.66 -12.14
N ASP A 241 3.34 11.57 -12.90
CA ASP A 241 4.70 11.62 -12.36
C ASP A 241 4.95 12.80 -11.41
N ALA A 242 4.51 14.00 -11.80
CA ALA A 242 4.69 15.20 -10.98
C ALA A 242 3.96 15.09 -9.63
N LEU A 243 2.76 14.51 -9.64
CA LEU A 243 1.97 14.30 -8.43
C LEU A 243 2.57 13.20 -7.56
N LEU A 244 2.99 12.07 -8.13
CA LEU A 244 3.61 10.97 -7.40
C LEU A 244 4.88 11.41 -6.66
N ARG A 245 5.71 12.25 -7.30
CA ARG A 245 6.93 12.79 -6.66
C ARG A 245 6.63 13.66 -5.43
N GLN A 246 5.54 14.39 -5.43
CA GLN A 246 5.11 15.23 -4.31
C GLN A 246 4.32 14.44 -3.26
N ALA A 247 3.70 13.34 -3.67
CA ALA A 247 2.80 12.55 -2.85
C ALA A 247 3.49 11.69 -1.80
N LEU A 248 4.80 11.44 -1.93
CA LEU A 248 5.61 10.54 -1.11
C LEU A 248 5.08 9.11 -1.16
N ILE A 249 5.56 8.34 -2.13
CA ILE A 249 5.22 6.92 -2.25
C ILE A 249 5.69 6.18 -1.01
N ASN A 250 4.79 5.48 -0.35
CA ASN A 250 5.08 4.72 0.87
C ASN A 250 5.21 3.22 0.60
N ARG A 251 4.29 2.64 -0.19
CA ARG A 251 4.35 1.23 -0.64
C ARG A 251 3.62 1.05 -1.95
N THR A 252 3.70 -0.16 -2.48
CA THR A 252 2.98 -0.55 -3.69
C THR A 252 2.55 -2.01 -3.61
N VAL A 253 1.47 -2.34 -4.30
CA VAL A 253 1.01 -3.71 -4.48
C VAL A 253 0.58 -3.94 -5.94
N MET A 254 0.81 -5.13 -6.47
CA MET A 254 0.24 -5.53 -7.75
C MET A 254 -1.22 -5.97 -7.53
N LEU A 255 -2.17 -5.24 -8.12
CA LEU A 255 -3.58 -5.65 -8.13
C LEU A 255 -3.78 -6.86 -9.06
N ASN A 256 -3.08 -6.85 -10.18
CA ASN A 256 -2.99 -7.94 -11.15
C ASN A 256 -1.67 -7.80 -11.95
N LYS A 257 -1.47 -8.62 -12.98
CA LYS A 257 -0.22 -8.63 -13.77
C LYS A 257 0.12 -7.28 -14.43
N HIS A 258 -0.86 -6.42 -14.64
CA HIS A 258 -0.72 -5.18 -15.41
C HIS A 258 -1.09 -3.92 -14.63
N THR A 259 -1.62 -4.07 -13.42
CA THR A 259 -2.05 -2.92 -12.62
C THR A 259 -1.24 -2.83 -11.34
N LEU A 260 -0.44 -1.77 -11.24
CA LEU A 260 0.24 -1.37 -10.02
C LEU A 260 -0.65 -0.43 -9.21
N VAL A 261 -0.81 -0.72 -7.93
CA VAL A 261 -1.42 0.22 -6.99
C VAL A 261 -0.34 0.85 -6.13
N VAL A 262 -0.32 2.18 -6.13
CA VAL A 262 0.66 3.01 -5.41
C VAL A 262 -0.06 3.71 -4.26
N GLU A 263 0.38 3.46 -3.04
CA GLU A 263 -0.05 4.20 -1.87
C GLU A 263 0.89 5.36 -1.56
N THR A 264 0.33 6.43 -1.05
CA THR A 264 1.10 7.63 -0.75
C THR A 264 0.76 8.18 0.64
N ILE A 265 1.67 9.00 1.15
CA ILE A 265 1.46 9.68 2.44
C ILE A 265 0.55 10.91 2.29
N LYS A 266 0.58 11.58 1.13
CA LYS A 266 -0.09 12.89 0.99
C LYS A 266 -1.30 12.90 0.06
N SER A 267 -1.38 11.94 -0.88
CA SER A 267 -2.32 12.03 -2.00
C SER A 267 -3.19 10.80 -2.20
N GLY A 268 -3.24 9.87 -1.23
CA GLY A 268 -4.10 8.69 -1.31
C GLY A 268 -3.51 7.58 -2.16
N ILE A 269 -4.33 6.98 -3.02
CA ILE A 269 -4.06 5.73 -3.73
C ILE A 269 -4.24 5.92 -5.24
N PHE A 270 -3.24 5.52 -6.03
CA PHE A 270 -3.28 5.53 -7.49
C PHE A 270 -3.23 4.09 -8.02
N ALA A 271 -4.10 3.75 -8.96
CA ALA A 271 -3.95 2.53 -9.76
C ALA A 271 -3.43 2.91 -11.15
N ILE A 272 -2.33 2.29 -11.55
CA ILE A 272 -1.61 2.60 -12.78
C ILE A 272 -1.57 1.35 -13.66
N ASP A 273 -2.00 1.48 -14.91
CA ASP A 273 -1.83 0.45 -15.92
C ASP A 273 -0.38 0.48 -16.45
N LEU A 274 0.33 -0.61 -16.25
CA LEU A 274 1.74 -0.76 -16.67
C LEU A 274 1.91 -0.97 -18.18
N ASN A 275 0.84 -1.27 -18.94
CA ASN A 275 0.93 -1.36 -20.39
C ASN A 275 0.88 0.04 -21.05
N THR A 276 0.07 0.92 -20.48
CA THR A 276 -0.13 2.28 -21.02
C THR A 276 0.57 3.36 -20.20
N ASN A 277 1.03 3.03 -19.00
CA ASN A 277 1.57 3.94 -17.99
C ASN A 277 0.60 5.06 -17.58
N LYS A 278 -0.70 4.81 -17.67
CA LYS A 278 -1.75 5.76 -17.31
C LYS A 278 -2.44 5.39 -16.02
N VAL A 279 -2.93 6.39 -15.30
CA VAL A 279 -3.77 6.18 -14.13
C VAL A 279 -5.12 5.63 -14.57
N LEU A 280 -5.50 4.49 -13.99
CA LEU A 280 -6.83 3.89 -14.15
C LEU A 280 -7.84 4.57 -13.23
N TRP A 281 -7.46 4.86 -12.00
CA TRP A 281 -8.25 5.58 -11.00
C TRP A 281 -7.35 6.11 -9.87
N HIS A 282 -7.85 7.14 -9.20
CA HIS A 282 -7.20 7.78 -8.07
C HIS A 282 -8.21 8.03 -6.95
N TYR A 283 -7.94 7.48 -5.77
CA TYR A 283 -8.70 7.75 -4.56
C TYR A 283 -7.92 8.64 -3.61
N SER A 284 -8.60 9.68 -3.14
CA SER A 284 -8.12 10.62 -2.12
C SER A 284 -9.24 10.94 -1.15
N LYS A 285 -8.94 11.70 -0.11
CA LYS A 285 -9.96 12.19 0.83
C LYS A 285 -11.10 12.94 0.12
N ALA A 286 -10.81 13.63 -0.97
CA ALA A 286 -11.81 14.40 -1.72
C ALA A 286 -12.88 13.54 -2.38
N ASN A 287 -12.61 12.27 -2.65
CA ASN A 287 -13.51 11.40 -3.40
C ASN A 287 -13.81 10.04 -2.73
N GLY A 288 -13.63 9.94 -1.41
CA GLY A 288 -14.17 8.83 -0.62
C GLY A 288 -13.18 7.97 0.15
N LEU A 289 -11.86 8.22 0.05
CA LEU A 289 -10.86 7.43 0.78
C LEU A 289 -10.90 7.63 2.31
N GLY A 290 -11.42 8.75 2.78
CA GLY A 290 -11.46 9.07 4.20
C GLY A 290 -10.18 9.77 4.70
N ASN A 291 -9.00 9.31 4.33
CA ASN A 291 -7.70 9.91 4.66
C ASN A 291 -6.71 9.75 3.49
N ASN A 292 -5.89 10.76 3.22
CA ASN A 292 -4.86 10.70 2.18
C ASN A 292 -3.61 9.93 2.58
N THR A 293 -3.35 9.79 3.89
CA THR A 293 -2.19 9.05 4.39
C THR A 293 -2.51 7.57 4.43
N VAL A 294 -1.94 6.84 3.49
CA VAL A 294 -2.08 5.40 3.36
C VAL A 294 -0.81 4.73 3.89
N LEU A 295 -0.98 3.79 4.80
CA LEU A 295 0.12 3.15 5.53
C LEU A 295 0.41 1.73 5.07
N ASN A 296 -0.61 1.05 4.50
CA ASN A 296 -0.44 -0.28 3.92
C ASN A 296 -1.59 -0.64 2.99
N LEU A 297 -1.29 -1.46 1.98
CA LEU A 297 -2.25 -2.04 1.04
C LEU A 297 -2.17 -3.57 1.05
N LEU A 298 -3.33 -4.19 0.86
CA LEU A 298 -3.46 -5.63 0.65
C LEU A 298 -4.51 -5.92 -0.42
N VAL A 299 -4.17 -6.74 -1.39
CA VAL A 299 -5.16 -7.35 -2.28
C VAL A 299 -5.64 -8.64 -1.62
N ASP A 300 -6.94 -8.71 -1.31
CA ASP A 300 -7.53 -9.89 -0.70
C ASP A 300 -7.75 -11.02 -1.72
N ARG A 301 -8.16 -12.20 -1.24
CA ARG A 301 -8.37 -13.40 -2.06
C ARG A 301 -9.50 -13.26 -3.07
N THR A 302 -10.37 -12.27 -2.91
CA THR A 302 -11.46 -11.98 -3.83
C THR A 302 -11.10 -10.88 -4.84
N GLY A 303 -9.86 -10.39 -4.80
CA GLY A 303 -9.35 -9.35 -5.68
C GLY A 303 -9.74 -7.94 -5.27
N ASN A 304 -10.28 -7.74 -4.07
CA ASN A 304 -10.52 -6.42 -3.51
C ASN A 304 -9.26 -5.83 -2.87
N LEU A 305 -9.16 -4.52 -2.86
CA LEU A 305 -8.04 -3.80 -2.27
C LEU A 305 -8.42 -3.22 -0.92
N TRP A 306 -7.71 -3.63 0.12
CA TRP A 306 -7.79 -3.08 1.46
C TRP A 306 -6.68 -2.07 1.68
N ALA A 307 -7.03 -0.95 2.33
CA ALA A 307 -6.08 0.09 2.70
C ALA A 307 -6.17 0.37 4.21
N ALA A 308 -5.06 0.19 4.89
CA ALA A 308 -4.86 0.64 6.26
C ALA A 308 -4.43 2.12 6.21
N LEU A 309 -5.18 2.99 6.89
CA LEU A 309 -5.00 4.44 6.84
C LEU A 309 -4.53 4.99 8.19
N ASP A 310 -3.90 6.15 8.16
CA ASP A 310 -3.61 6.93 9.36
C ASP A 310 -4.87 7.23 10.18
N ASN A 311 -6.02 7.32 9.51
CA ASN A 311 -7.32 7.38 10.16
C ASN A 311 -8.32 6.52 9.39
N GLY A 312 -8.68 5.37 9.97
CA GLY A 312 -9.65 4.45 9.40
C GLY A 312 -9.07 3.35 8.51
N ILE A 313 -9.97 2.66 7.85
CA ILE A 313 -9.71 1.55 6.92
C ILE A 313 -10.60 1.78 5.69
N ALA A 314 -10.07 1.55 4.50
CA ALA A 314 -10.86 1.57 3.28
C ALA A 314 -10.84 0.20 2.59
N LEU A 315 -11.98 -0.20 2.04
CA LEU A 315 -12.15 -1.33 1.15
C LEU A 315 -12.54 -0.81 -0.23
N ILE A 316 -11.70 -1.01 -1.21
CA ILE A 316 -11.97 -0.68 -2.61
C ILE A 316 -12.33 -1.97 -3.34
N HIS A 317 -13.56 -2.04 -3.85
CA HIS A 317 -14.15 -3.25 -4.45
C HIS A 317 -13.64 -3.45 -5.89
N THR A 318 -12.35 -3.70 -6.04
CA THR A 318 -11.69 -3.92 -7.34
C THR A 318 -11.98 -5.30 -7.94
N GLY A 319 -12.44 -6.26 -7.14
CA GLY A 319 -12.86 -7.59 -7.59
C GLY A 319 -14.28 -7.64 -8.16
N LEU A 320 -15.07 -6.56 -8.04
CA LEU A 320 -16.44 -6.49 -8.58
C LEU A 320 -16.44 -5.87 -9.98
N PRO A 321 -17.28 -6.36 -10.90
CA PRO A 321 -17.49 -5.76 -12.22
C PRO A 321 -18.40 -4.53 -12.15
N LEU A 322 -18.36 -3.78 -11.05
CA LEU A 322 -19.18 -2.61 -10.79
C LEU A 322 -18.29 -1.39 -10.57
N SER A 323 -18.73 -0.26 -11.10
CA SER A 323 -18.07 1.03 -10.90
C SER A 323 -19.07 2.13 -10.58
N VAL A 324 -18.57 3.15 -9.89
CA VAL A 324 -19.33 4.37 -9.60
C VAL A 324 -18.85 5.46 -10.55
N MET A 325 -19.79 6.10 -11.21
CA MET A 325 -19.55 7.30 -11.98
C MET A 325 -19.87 8.52 -11.12
N ARG A 326 -18.94 9.45 -11.03
CA ARG A 326 -19.13 10.74 -10.36
C ARG A 326 -18.89 11.87 -11.34
N LEU A 327 -19.94 12.63 -11.65
CA LEU A 327 -19.90 13.80 -12.49
C LEU A 327 -20.36 15.01 -11.67
N GLU A 328 -19.51 16.04 -11.57
CA GLU A 328 -19.91 17.28 -10.93
C GLU A 328 -21.03 17.96 -11.73
N GLY A 329 -22.02 18.45 -11.02
CA GLY A 329 -23.15 19.19 -11.62
C GLY A 329 -24.17 18.34 -12.37
N ILE A 330 -24.04 16.99 -12.35
CA ILE A 330 -24.99 16.12 -13.05
C ILE A 330 -26.41 16.19 -12.46
N GLY A 331 -26.54 16.52 -11.19
CA GLY A 331 -27.84 16.55 -10.52
C GLY A 331 -28.43 15.16 -10.27
N MET A 332 -29.76 15.09 -10.19
CA MET A 332 -30.47 13.83 -9.99
C MET A 332 -30.65 13.12 -11.36
N VAL A 333 -30.15 11.88 -11.43
CA VAL A 333 -30.28 11.03 -12.60
C VAL A 333 -31.64 10.33 -12.57
N TYR A 334 -32.42 10.44 -13.65
CA TYR A 334 -33.70 9.78 -13.82
C TYR A 334 -33.59 8.53 -14.68
N ASP A 335 -32.76 8.56 -15.73
CA ASP A 335 -32.65 7.45 -16.67
C ASP A 335 -31.30 7.44 -17.36
N VAL A 336 -30.87 6.26 -17.84
CA VAL A 336 -29.63 6.07 -18.60
C VAL A 336 -29.93 5.18 -19.80
N ALA A 337 -29.53 5.61 -20.98
CA ALA A 337 -29.65 4.85 -22.22
C ALA A 337 -28.30 4.76 -22.93
N THR A 338 -28.08 3.69 -23.68
CA THR A 338 -26.88 3.52 -24.51
C THR A 338 -27.27 3.41 -25.99
N LEU A 339 -26.50 4.07 -26.84
CA LEU A 339 -26.64 3.98 -28.30
C LEU A 339 -25.26 3.84 -28.93
N GLY A 340 -24.92 2.65 -29.39
CA GLY A 340 -23.56 2.33 -29.84
C GLY A 340 -22.56 2.42 -28.66
N SER A 341 -21.50 3.24 -28.81
CA SER A 341 -20.54 3.53 -27.77
C SER A 341 -20.94 4.67 -26.84
N ASP A 342 -22.00 5.39 -27.18
CA ASP A 342 -22.45 6.56 -26.45
C ASP A 342 -23.42 6.18 -25.32
N MET A 343 -23.22 6.82 -24.16
CA MET A 343 -24.13 6.76 -23.02
C MET A 343 -24.85 8.10 -22.88
N TYR A 344 -26.16 8.08 -22.77
CA TYR A 344 -27.00 9.24 -22.53
C TYR A 344 -27.59 9.16 -21.13
N ILE A 345 -27.44 10.23 -20.35
CA ILE A 345 -27.87 10.30 -18.94
C ILE A 345 -28.92 11.43 -18.85
N ALA A 346 -30.15 11.08 -18.56
CA ALA A 346 -31.24 12.04 -18.33
C ALA A 346 -31.21 12.49 -16.86
N THR A 347 -31.17 13.78 -16.64
CA THR A 347 -31.17 14.39 -15.32
C THR A 347 -32.31 15.38 -15.15
N ASN A 348 -32.49 15.90 -13.94
CA ASN A 348 -33.50 16.94 -13.64
C ASN A 348 -33.26 18.26 -14.36
N GLN A 349 -32.09 18.48 -14.96
CA GLN A 349 -31.75 19.77 -15.59
C GLN A 349 -31.29 19.63 -17.04
N SER A 350 -30.82 18.45 -17.47
CA SER A 350 -30.19 18.28 -18.79
C SER A 350 -30.10 16.81 -19.19
N VAL A 351 -29.71 16.59 -20.43
CA VAL A 351 -29.28 15.27 -20.94
C VAL A 351 -27.80 15.38 -21.24
N TRP A 352 -27.03 14.47 -20.63
CA TRP A 352 -25.58 14.34 -20.82
C TRP A 352 -25.28 13.24 -21.82
N ARG A 353 -24.33 13.49 -22.72
CA ARG A 353 -23.78 12.47 -23.62
C ARG A 353 -22.35 12.22 -23.28
N MET A 354 -21.98 10.96 -23.15
CA MET A 354 -20.65 10.47 -22.92
C MET A 354 -20.25 9.54 -24.07
N THR A 355 -19.08 9.75 -24.65
CA THR A 355 -18.52 9.00 -25.79
C THR A 355 -17.27 8.25 -25.36
#